data_f792339b4d32be18fd4f9e54b0d2654b
#
_entry.id   f792339b4d32be18fd4f9e54b0d2654b
#
_cell.length_a   1.000
_cell.length_b   1.000
_cell.length_c   1.000
_cell.angle_alpha   90.00
_cell.angle_beta   90.00
_cell.angle_gamma   90.00
#
_symmetry.space_group_name_H-M   'P 1'
#
loop_
_entity.id
_entity.type
_entity.pdbx_description
1 polymer ?
#
loop_
_entity_poly.entity_id
_entity_poly.type
_entity_poly.pdbx_seq_one_letter_code
_entity_poly.pdbx_strand_id
1 'polypeptide(L)'
;MRLPIDVSKISEKDRTNPTVLLLLESIQKQAELIQELKDEIARLKGQSPRPKIRPSRLENTIKSTGKRKGKKGSGSRKKKKTVTLQIHDTIPIEPEDIPDGAVFKGYNDFIVQGLKIEAHNIRYRLKAYETPDGKYICAKLPDNLKGKHFSPDIVCFILYQYHQCGVTQPLLLEQLQEFGIDISKGTLNSILNENKNDFHKEKDQILAAGLEVSSYVNVDDTGARHMGKNGYCTHIGNEAFSWFESTGSKSRINFLQLLRAGHSDYSINVDAIAYMLVNKLPKQPLNAIIANRGTIFSNESQWQEFLVDNDIKNKRHQQIATEGVLLGSIIEYGISKNMVIVSDDAGQFNILSHALCWVHAERLIQKIIPFSDKARKDLETIRDQIWHLYKNLKEYKQSPNDNDKKRLQNLFDQIFNTKTHSAMLNEALKRINGNKSELLLVLDRPDIPLHNNSAENAIRDYVKKRKISGSTRSDSGRKCRDTFTSLKKTCRKLGVSFWQYLHDRICGLNKVPKLSDLIRQQILSTA
;
A
#
# COMPACT_ATOMS: atom_id res chain seq x y z
N MET A 1 -26.76 -6.76 -15.26
CA MET A 1 -27.42 -7.99 -14.73
C MET A 1 -28.92 -7.71 -14.68
N ARG A 2 -29.77 -8.56 -15.22
CA ARG A 2 -31.22 -8.40 -15.03
C ARG A 2 -31.57 -9.06 -13.71
N LEU A 3 -32.22 -8.31 -12.80
CA LEU A 3 -32.81 -8.91 -11.59
C LEU A 3 -33.93 -9.88 -11.96
N PRO A 4 -34.11 -10.95 -11.18
CA PRO A 4 -35.22 -11.91 -11.40
C PRO A 4 -36.58 -11.31 -11.09
N ILE A 5 -36.68 -10.07 -10.62
CA ILE A 5 -37.92 -9.38 -10.26
C ILE A 5 -38.17 -8.25 -11.25
N ASP A 6 -39.35 -8.23 -11.83
CA ASP A 6 -39.84 -7.13 -12.66
C ASP A 6 -40.33 -5.98 -11.78
N VAL A 7 -39.42 -5.06 -11.49
CA VAL A 7 -39.65 -3.93 -10.58
C VAL A 7 -40.63 -2.90 -11.18
N SER A 8 -40.95 -3.00 -12.47
CA SER A 8 -41.98 -2.14 -13.09
C SER A 8 -43.35 -2.39 -12.48
N LYS A 9 -43.56 -3.58 -11.87
CA LYS A 9 -44.81 -3.99 -11.20
C LYS A 9 -44.93 -3.48 -9.76
N ILE A 10 -43.89 -2.84 -9.18
CA ILE A 10 -43.94 -2.23 -7.85
C ILE A 10 -44.51 -0.82 -7.99
N SER A 11 -45.52 -0.46 -7.21
CA SER A 11 -46.11 0.88 -7.25
C SER A 11 -45.09 1.98 -6.89
N GLU A 12 -45.29 3.18 -7.41
CA GLU A 12 -44.37 4.29 -7.16
C GLU A 12 -44.28 4.65 -5.66
N LYS A 13 -45.37 4.45 -4.93
CA LYS A 13 -45.44 4.66 -3.48
C LYS A 13 -44.65 3.60 -2.69
N ASP A 14 -44.65 2.35 -3.15
CA ASP A 14 -43.93 1.26 -2.50
C ASP A 14 -42.42 1.34 -2.78
N ARG A 15 -42.00 1.91 -3.90
CA ARG A 15 -40.56 2.14 -4.23
C ARG A 15 -39.88 3.14 -3.30
N THR A 16 -40.62 3.99 -2.59
CA THR A 16 -40.09 4.92 -1.59
C THR A 16 -40.20 4.36 -0.16
N ASN A 17 -40.79 3.20 0.02
CA ASN A 17 -40.92 2.57 1.33
C ASN A 17 -39.55 2.05 1.82
N PRO A 18 -39.11 2.41 3.05
CA PRO A 18 -37.82 1.97 3.60
C PRO A 18 -37.64 0.45 3.62
N THR A 19 -38.70 -0.31 3.88
CA THR A 19 -38.65 -1.78 3.88
C THR A 19 -38.43 -2.36 2.49
N VAL A 20 -39.09 -1.78 1.46
CA VAL A 20 -38.89 -2.18 0.06
C VAL A 20 -37.48 -1.83 -0.42
N LEU A 21 -36.95 -0.68 -0.02
CA LEU A 21 -35.57 -0.30 -0.30
C LEU A 21 -34.57 -1.26 0.32
N LEU A 22 -34.78 -1.67 1.57
CA LEU A 22 -33.94 -2.65 2.26
C LEU A 22 -33.99 -4.03 1.59
N LEU A 23 -35.17 -4.46 1.15
CA LEU A 23 -35.36 -5.72 0.40
C LEU A 23 -34.65 -5.65 -0.96
N LEU A 24 -34.77 -4.54 -1.69
CA LEU A 24 -34.08 -4.34 -2.97
C LEU A 24 -32.56 -4.34 -2.81
N GLU A 25 -32.04 -3.71 -1.75
CA GLU A 25 -30.62 -3.75 -1.41
C GLU A 25 -30.15 -5.17 -1.08
N SER A 26 -30.95 -5.94 -0.33
CA SER A 26 -30.67 -7.34 -0.02
C SER A 26 -30.63 -8.21 -1.27
N ILE A 27 -31.58 -8.04 -2.18
CA ILE A 27 -31.65 -8.75 -3.46
C ILE A 27 -30.46 -8.37 -4.34
N GLN A 28 -30.04 -7.11 -4.33
CA GLN A 28 -28.85 -6.67 -5.06
C GLN A 28 -27.59 -7.32 -4.51
N LYS A 29 -27.40 -7.34 -3.19
CA LYS A 29 -26.27 -8.04 -2.55
C LYS A 29 -26.25 -9.54 -2.86
N GLN A 30 -27.42 -10.19 -2.85
CA GLN A 30 -27.53 -11.60 -3.24
C GLN A 30 -27.17 -11.81 -4.72
N ALA A 31 -27.60 -10.92 -5.62
CA ALA A 31 -27.27 -11.01 -7.04
C ALA A 31 -25.76 -10.81 -7.29
N GLU A 32 -25.09 -9.92 -6.55
CA GLU A 32 -23.63 -9.73 -6.59
C GLU A 32 -22.90 -11.00 -6.12
N LEU A 33 -23.34 -11.59 -5.00
CA LEU A 33 -22.78 -12.83 -4.46
C LEU A 33 -22.96 -14.02 -5.42
N ILE A 34 -24.14 -14.16 -6.03
CA ILE A 34 -24.40 -15.18 -7.05
C ILE A 34 -23.49 -14.99 -8.27
N GLN A 35 -23.19 -13.75 -8.66
CA GLN A 35 -22.27 -13.51 -9.76
C GLN A 35 -20.81 -13.83 -9.39
N GLU A 36 -20.38 -13.50 -8.18
CA GLU A 36 -19.05 -13.88 -7.66
C GLU A 36 -18.90 -15.41 -7.62
N LEU A 37 -19.92 -16.11 -7.14
CA LEU A 37 -19.93 -17.57 -7.12
C LEU A 37 -19.91 -18.18 -8.53
N LYS A 38 -20.64 -17.61 -9.49
CA LYS A 38 -20.60 -18.03 -10.90
C LYS A 38 -19.23 -17.80 -11.52
N ASP A 39 -18.58 -16.68 -11.23
CA ASP A 39 -17.24 -16.35 -11.72
C ASP A 39 -16.19 -17.29 -11.10
N GLU A 40 -16.37 -17.70 -9.83
CA GLU A 40 -15.52 -18.67 -9.17
C GLU A 40 -15.72 -20.09 -9.74
N ILE A 41 -16.97 -20.49 -9.97
CA ILE A 41 -17.29 -21.77 -10.65
C ILE A 41 -16.71 -21.79 -12.07
N ALA A 42 -16.79 -20.69 -12.82
CA ALA A 42 -16.20 -20.60 -14.15
C ALA A 42 -14.66 -20.75 -14.08
N ARG A 43 -14.03 -20.16 -13.07
CA ARG A 43 -12.59 -20.32 -12.80
C ARG A 43 -12.20 -21.77 -12.47
N LEU A 44 -12.97 -22.42 -11.60
CA LEU A 44 -12.75 -23.82 -11.22
C LEU A 44 -12.96 -24.79 -12.40
N LYS A 45 -13.79 -24.41 -13.36
CA LYS A 45 -14.03 -25.16 -14.61
C LYS A 45 -13.04 -24.81 -15.74
N GLY A 46 -12.01 -23.99 -15.47
CA GLY A 46 -11.04 -23.56 -16.49
C GLY A 46 -11.62 -22.63 -17.55
N GLN A 47 -12.82 -22.07 -17.32
CA GLN A 47 -13.45 -21.09 -18.21
C GLN A 47 -13.06 -19.68 -17.82
N SER A 48 -12.94 -18.78 -18.80
CA SER A 48 -12.67 -17.36 -18.53
C SER A 48 -13.86 -16.75 -17.76
N PRO A 49 -13.66 -16.16 -16.57
CA PRO A 49 -14.71 -15.42 -15.89
C PRO A 49 -15.11 -14.21 -16.74
N ARG A 50 -16.35 -13.72 -16.56
CA ARG A 50 -16.79 -12.50 -17.25
C ARG A 50 -15.76 -11.38 -17.01
N PRO A 51 -15.44 -10.58 -18.04
CA PRO A 51 -14.44 -9.52 -17.89
C PRO A 51 -14.85 -8.62 -16.75
N LYS A 52 -13.96 -8.46 -15.76
CA LYS A 52 -14.11 -7.46 -14.70
C LYS A 52 -14.30 -6.11 -15.37
N ILE A 53 -15.27 -5.33 -14.89
CA ILE A 53 -15.47 -3.94 -15.30
C ILE A 53 -14.10 -3.27 -15.32
N ARG A 54 -13.69 -2.75 -16.47
CA ARG A 54 -12.39 -2.08 -16.64
C ARG A 54 -12.28 -0.96 -15.63
N PRO A 55 -11.08 -0.70 -15.05
CA PRO A 55 -10.85 0.51 -14.26
C PRO A 55 -11.33 1.71 -15.07
N SER A 56 -11.92 2.70 -14.38
CA SER A 56 -12.52 3.88 -15.00
C SER A 56 -11.63 4.44 -16.11
N ARG A 57 -12.21 4.77 -17.27
CA ARG A 57 -11.49 5.33 -18.43
C ARG A 57 -10.72 6.62 -18.14
N LEU A 58 -10.92 7.22 -16.98
CA LEU A 58 -10.28 8.47 -16.54
C LEU A 58 -8.77 8.37 -16.33
N GLU A 59 -8.26 7.24 -15.92
CA GLU A 59 -6.80 7.05 -15.76
C GLU A 59 -6.06 6.90 -17.08
N ASN A 60 -6.76 6.50 -18.15
CA ASN A 60 -6.16 6.29 -19.46
C ASN A 60 -6.15 7.53 -20.38
N THR A 61 -6.74 8.66 -19.97
CA THR A 61 -6.87 9.85 -20.82
C THR A 61 -5.75 10.88 -20.66
N ILE A 62 -4.76 10.63 -19.81
CA ILE A 62 -3.56 11.48 -19.71
C ILE A 62 -2.35 10.74 -20.32
N LYS A 63 -2.50 10.27 -21.55
CA LYS A 63 -1.36 10.19 -22.48
C LYS A 63 -1.53 11.36 -23.43
N SER A 64 -0.57 12.27 -23.36
CA SER A 64 -0.43 13.44 -24.21
C SER A 64 -0.99 13.21 -25.62
N THR A 65 -1.97 14.02 -26.03
CA THR A 65 -2.37 14.18 -27.42
C THR A 65 -1.27 14.90 -28.21
N GLY A 66 -0.11 14.25 -28.32
CA GLY A 66 0.84 14.55 -29.36
C GLY A 66 0.32 13.92 -30.65
N LYS A 67 -0.17 14.75 -31.57
CA LYS A 67 -0.55 14.36 -32.91
C LYS A 67 0.55 13.49 -33.54
N ARG A 68 0.36 12.18 -33.61
CA ARG A 68 1.17 11.31 -34.45
C ARG A 68 0.71 11.48 -35.87
N LYS A 69 1.36 12.39 -36.62
CA LYS A 69 1.36 12.35 -38.09
C LYS A 69 1.95 11.00 -38.53
N GLY A 70 1.14 10.23 -39.25
CA GLY A 70 1.59 8.99 -39.84
C GLY A 70 2.74 9.25 -40.79
N LYS A 71 3.86 8.58 -40.57
CA LYS A 71 4.88 8.32 -41.59
C LYS A 71 5.11 6.82 -41.60
N LYS A 72 4.62 6.17 -42.64
CA LYS A 72 5.11 4.87 -43.08
C LYS A 72 6.59 5.05 -43.45
N GLY A 73 7.45 4.35 -42.75
CA GLY A 73 8.86 4.26 -43.03
C GLY A 73 9.40 3.06 -42.26
N SER A 74 9.67 1.98 -42.96
CA SER A 74 10.43 0.85 -42.49
C SER A 74 11.85 1.35 -42.15
N GLY A 75 12.07 1.72 -40.91
CA GLY A 75 13.36 2.11 -40.38
C GLY A 75 13.70 1.26 -39.19
N SER A 76 14.73 0.46 -39.28
CA SER A 76 15.29 -0.35 -38.19
C SER A 76 15.43 0.50 -36.92
N ARG A 77 14.77 0.10 -35.85
CA ARG A 77 14.93 0.72 -34.52
C ARG A 77 16.38 0.51 -34.09
N LYS A 78 17.22 1.53 -34.19
CA LYS A 78 18.56 1.54 -33.61
C LYS A 78 18.44 1.18 -32.11
N LYS A 79 18.90 0.01 -31.72
CA LYS A 79 18.97 -0.46 -30.33
C LYS A 79 20.08 0.33 -29.61
N LYS A 80 19.75 1.47 -29.01
CA LYS A 80 20.68 2.31 -28.22
C LYS A 80 21.24 1.64 -26.94
N LYS A 81 20.84 0.41 -26.61
CA LYS A 81 21.20 -0.25 -25.35
C LYS A 81 22.46 -1.14 -25.42
N THR A 82 22.98 -1.45 -26.59
CA THR A 82 24.08 -2.42 -26.74
C THR A 82 25.45 -1.80 -26.41
N VAL A 83 25.60 -0.48 -26.51
CA VAL A 83 26.89 0.22 -26.38
C VAL A 83 27.40 0.29 -24.92
N THR A 84 26.58 -0.02 -23.91
CA THR A 84 26.93 0.06 -22.48
C THR A 84 27.00 -1.28 -21.79
N LEU A 85 26.96 -2.39 -22.54
CA LEU A 85 27.04 -3.73 -21.95
C LEU A 85 28.49 -4.06 -21.60
N GLN A 86 28.71 -4.61 -20.40
CA GLN A 86 29.98 -5.21 -20.06
C GLN A 86 30.13 -6.52 -20.82
N ILE A 87 31.20 -6.64 -21.59
CA ILE A 87 31.57 -7.89 -22.28
C ILE A 87 32.40 -8.75 -21.33
N HIS A 88 31.98 -10.00 -21.12
CA HIS A 88 32.67 -10.94 -20.25
C HIS A 88 33.58 -11.88 -21.08
N ASP A 89 33.09 -12.33 -22.24
CA ASP A 89 33.82 -13.23 -23.12
C ASP A 89 33.72 -12.70 -24.57
N THR A 90 34.81 -12.83 -25.32
CA THR A 90 34.87 -12.53 -26.75
C THR A 90 35.32 -13.80 -27.48
N ILE A 91 34.46 -14.32 -28.36
CA ILE A 91 34.69 -15.53 -29.13
C ILE A 91 34.80 -15.13 -30.59
N PRO A 92 35.99 -15.18 -31.22
CA PRO A 92 36.12 -15.02 -32.67
C PRO A 92 35.54 -16.23 -33.38
N ILE A 93 34.78 -16.01 -34.44
CA ILE A 93 34.21 -17.07 -35.31
C ILE A 93 34.77 -16.83 -36.70
N GLU A 94 35.38 -17.87 -37.26
CA GLU A 94 35.86 -17.84 -38.61
C GLU A 94 34.78 -18.36 -39.56
N PRO A 95 34.74 -17.84 -40.83
CA PRO A 95 33.90 -18.41 -41.86
C PRO A 95 34.27 -19.85 -42.18
N GLU A 96 33.27 -20.69 -42.50
CA GLU A 96 33.49 -22.10 -42.85
C GLU A 96 34.33 -22.25 -44.12
N ASP A 97 34.20 -21.33 -45.07
CA ASP A 97 34.95 -21.32 -46.34
C ASP A 97 35.65 -19.98 -46.54
N ILE A 98 36.99 -19.97 -46.54
CA ILE A 98 37.81 -18.81 -46.84
C ILE A 98 38.53 -19.04 -48.19
N PRO A 99 38.21 -18.32 -49.28
CA PRO A 99 38.87 -18.50 -50.56
C PRO A 99 40.37 -18.14 -50.49
N ASP A 100 41.19 -18.83 -51.30
CA ASP A 100 42.61 -18.49 -51.40
C ASP A 100 42.84 -17.05 -51.81
N GLY A 101 43.73 -16.34 -51.10
CA GLY A 101 44.01 -14.92 -51.33
C GLY A 101 43.07 -13.97 -50.61
N ALA A 102 42.15 -14.45 -49.81
CA ALA A 102 41.28 -13.57 -49.01
C ALA A 102 42.09 -12.77 -47.96
N VAL A 103 41.77 -11.46 -47.82
CA VAL A 103 42.42 -10.55 -46.87
C VAL A 103 41.47 -10.22 -45.74
N PHE A 104 41.90 -10.45 -44.52
CA PHE A 104 41.14 -10.10 -43.31
C PHE A 104 40.85 -8.59 -43.24
N LYS A 105 39.60 -8.20 -43.06
CA LYS A 105 39.14 -6.78 -43.01
C LYS A 105 38.59 -6.33 -41.64
N GLY A 106 38.72 -7.17 -40.62
CA GLY A 106 38.21 -6.87 -39.27
C GLY A 106 36.99 -7.69 -38.89
N TYR A 107 36.42 -7.36 -37.74
CA TYR A 107 35.30 -8.08 -37.14
C TYR A 107 34.00 -7.34 -37.26
N ASN A 108 32.92 -8.07 -37.46
CA ASN A 108 31.54 -7.57 -37.27
C ASN A 108 31.02 -8.07 -35.91
N ASP A 109 30.99 -7.20 -34.91
CA ASP A 109 30.61 -7.60 -33.56
C ASP A 109 29.10 -7.85 -33.45
N PHE A 110 28.77 -9.00 -32.85
CA PHE A 110 27.40 -9.36 -32.50
C PHE A 110 27.35 -9.78 -31.01
N ILE A 111 26.60 -9.03 -30.17
CA ILE A 111 26.57 -9.24 -28.73
C ILE A 111 25.33 -10.06 -28.35
N VAL A 112 25.55 -11.19 -27.69
CA VAL A 112 24.51 -12.03 -27.08
C VAL A 112 24.55 -11.87 -25.56
N GLN A 113 23.43 -11.54 -24.96
CA GLN A 113 23.31 -11.49 -23.50
C GLN A 113 22.88 -12.87 -22.98
N GLY A 114 23.72 -13.47 -22.17
CA GLY A 114 23.45 -14.72 -21.45
C GLY A 114 23.24 -14.51 -19.97
N LEU A 115 22.81 -15.55 -19.27
CA LEU A 115 22.75 -15.65 -17.82
C LEU A 115 23.37 -16.97 -17.38
N LYS A 116 24.35 -16.91 -16.48
CA LYS A 116 24.99 -18.08 -15.86
C LYS A 116 24.61 -18.11 -14.39
N ILE A 117 24.01 -19.22 -13.94
CA ILE A 117 23.64 -19.44 -12.54
C ILE A 117 24.30 -20.77 -12.13
N GLU A 118 25.22 -20.71 -11.16
CA GLU A 118 25.96 -21.87 -10.65
C GLU A 118 26.30 -21.68 -9.17
N ALA A 119 26.46 -22.78 -8.44
CA ALA A 119 26.97 -22.74 -7.08
C ALA A 119 28.44 -22.29 -7.07
N HIS A 120 28.80 -21.38 -6.18
CA HIS A 120 30.16 -20.89 -5.98
C HIS A 120 30.60 -21.15 -4.54
N ASN A 121 31.28 -22.27 -4.31
CA ASN A 121 31.75 -22.71 -2.99
C ASN A 121 33.20 -22.29 -2.75
N ILE A 122 33.45 -21.53 -1.68
CA ILE A 122 34.77 -21.02 -1.32
C ILE A 122 35.28 -21.75 -0.07
N ARG A 123 36.47 -22.35 -0.16
CA ARG A 123 37.16 -22.94 0.99
C ARG A 123 38.13 -21.96 1.59
N TYR A 124 37.81 -21.41 2.76
CA TYR A 124 38.74 -20.59 3.55
C TYR A 124 39.68 -21.49 4.36
N ARG A 125 40.98 -21.41 4.11
CA ARG A 125 42.01 -22.13 4.88
C ARG A 125 42.63 -21.18 5.89
N LEU A 126 42.25 -21.31 7.16
CA LEU A 126 42.76 -20.46 8.24
C LEU A 126 44.12 -21.00 8.70
N LYS A 127 45.19 -20.23 8.53
CA LYS A 127 46.53 -20.61 8.99
C LYS A 127 46.57 -20.58 10.51
N ALA A 128 47.08 -21.66 11.07
CA ALA A 128 47.30 -21.81 12.50
C ALA A 128 48.78 -21.95 12.79
N TYR A 129 49.23 -21.38 13.88
CA TYR A 129 50.63 -21.40 14.32
C TYR A 129 50.69 -21.72 15.82
N GLU A 130 51.72 -22.46 16.22
CA GLU A 130 52.10 -22.63 17.61
C GLU A 130 53.29 -21.72 17.88
N THR A 131 53.20 -20.92 18.92
CA THR A 131 54.28 -20.01 19.32
C THR A 131 55.33 -20.75 20.17
N PRO A 132 56.58 -20.26 20.31
CA PRO A 132 57.59 -20.92 21.12
C PRO A 132 57.21 -21.14 22.58
N ASP A 133 56.29 -20.38 23.11
CA ASP A 133 55.68 -20.49 24.46
C ASP A 133 54.43 -21.44 24.47
N GLY A 134 54.21 -22.18 23.40
CA GLY A 134 53.15 -23.19 23.31
C GLY A 134 51.72 -22.64 23.11
N LYS A 135 51.57 -21.36 22.77
CA LYS A 135 50.25 -20.78 22.48
C LYS A 135 49.81 -21.03 21.05
N TYR A 136 48.56 -21.43 20.89
CA TYR A 136 47.95 -21.64 19.58
C TYR A 136 47.29 -20.35 19.05
N ILE A 137 47.72 -19.90 17.89
CA ILE A 137 47.21 -18.73 17.19
C ILE A 137 46.62 -19.17 15.85
N CYS A 138 45.35 -18.90 15.62
CA CYS A 138 44.66 -19.19 14.37
C CYS A 138 44.09 -17.92 13.72
N ALA A 139 44.22 -17.85 12.40
CA ALA A 139 43.58 -16.79 11.63
C ALA A 139 42.06 -16.82 11.81
N LYS A 140 41.41 -15.67 11.74
CA LYS A 140 39.95 -15.53 11.88
C LYS A 140 39.31 -15.32 10.51
N LEU A 141 38.09 -15.82 10.35
CA LEU A 141 37.24 -15.47 9.21
C LEU A 141 36.90 -13.96 9.25
N PRO A 142 36.71 -13.33 8.10
CA PRO A 142 36.11 -12.01 8.02
C PRO A 142 34.80 -11.91 8.80
N ASP A 143 34.51 -10.79 9.45
CA ASP A 143 33.36 -10.64 10.37
C ASP A 143 32.01 -10.90 9.70
N ASN A 144 31.87 -10.57 8.42
CA ASN A 144 30.66 -10.83 7.63
C ASN A 144 30.41 -12.34 7.35
N LEU A 145 31.41 -13.20 7.53
CA LEU A 145 31.33 -14.65 7.33
C LEU A 145 31.39 -15.45 8.64
N LYS A 146 31.74 -14.80 9.75
CA LYS A 146 31.91 -15.46 11.05
C LYS A 146 30.63 -16.17 11.49
N GLY A 147 30.71 -17.49 11.70
CA GLY A 147 29.59 -18.35 12.09
C GLY A 147 28.51 -18.54 11.01
N LYS A 148 28.80 -18.20 9.76
CA LYS A 148 27.87 -18.35 8.63
C LYS A 148 28.39 -19.36 7.62
N HIS A 149 27.51 -20.27 7.20
CA HIS A 149 27.80 -21.23 6.14
C HIS A 149 27.38 -20.78 4.75
N PHE A 150 26.59 -19.69 4.66
CA PHE A 150 26.09 -19.12 3.43
C PHE A 150 26.61 -17.71 3.24
N SER A 151 27.08 -17.42 2.02
CA SER A 151 27.58 -16.10 1.67
C SER A 151 26.46 -15.03 1.72
N PRO A 152 26.80 -13.76 1.88
CA PRO A 152 25.86 -12.66 1.78
C PRO A 152 25.06 -12.68 0.46
N ASP A 153 25.66 -13.07 -0.65
CA ASP A 153 25.03 -13.08 -1.97
C ASP A 153 23.87 -14.06 -2.05
N ILE A 154 24.04 -15.29 -1.51
CA ILE A 154 22.96 -16.28 -1.50
C ILE A 154 21.84 -15.85 -0.53
N VAL A 155 22.16 -15.21 0.59
CA VAL A 155 21.16 -14.63 1.50
C VAL A 155 20.37 -13.53 0.80
N CYS A 156 21.03 -12.65 0.04
CA CYS A 156 20.37 -11.64 -0.79
C CYS A 156 19.46 -12.28 -1.83
N PHE A 157 19.94 -13.31 -2.53
CA PHE A 157 19.16 -14.03 -3.54
C PHE A 157 17.88 -14.63 -2.93
N ILE A 158 18.00 -15.33 -1.79
CA ILE A 158 16.87 -15.94 -1.08
C ILE A 158 15.83 -14.88 -0.68
N LEU A 159 16.25 -13.77 -0.07
CA LEU A 159 15.34 -12.70 0.34
C LEU A 159 14.69 -12.03 -0.87
N TYR A 160 15.43 -11.81 -1.95
CA TYR A 160 14.90 -11.22 -3.17
C TYR A 160 13.87 -12.13 -3.85
N GLN A 161 14.18 -13.42 -4.03
CA GLN A 161 13.28 -14.40 -4.62
C GLN A 161 11.98 -14.51 -3.81
N TYR A 162 12.09 -14.60 -2.49
CA TYR A 162 10.94 -14.76 -1.63
C TYR A 162 10.08 -13.48 -1.54
N HIS A 163 10.70 -12.32 -1.30
CA HIS A 163 9.95 -11.08 -1.03
C HIS A 163 9.63 -10.28 -2.29
N GLN A 164 10.52 -10.21 -3.28
CA GLN A 164 10.30 -9.46 -4.51
C GLN A 164 9.60 -10.28 -5.57
N CYS A 165 10.13 -11.47 -5.86
CA CYS A 165 9.61 -12.34 -6.94
C CYS A 165 8.39 -13.16 -6.49
N GLY A 166 8.20 -13.33 -5.18
CA GLY A 166 7.04 -14.03 -4.62
C GLY A 166 7.16 -15.55 -4.61
N VAL A 167 8.35 -16.11 -4.89
CA VAL A 167 8.60 -17.56 -4.84
C VAL A 167 8.28 -18.10 -3.45
N THR A 168 7.57 -19.23 -3.37
CA THR A 168 7.23 -19.87 -2.08
C THR A 168 8.43 -20.59 -1.49
N GLN A 169 8.45 -20.83 -0.17
CA GLN A 169 9.55 -21.55 0.47
C GLN A 169 9.84 -22.93 -0.16
N PRO A 170 8.83 -23.79 -0.44
CA PRO A 170 9.10 -25.09 -1.07
C PRO A 170 9.76 -24.96 -2.44
N LEU A 171 9.23 -24.10 -3.31
CA LEU A 171 9.79 -23.86 -4.65
C LEU A 171 11.18 -23.22 -4.61
N LEU A 172 11.42 -22.35 -3.62
CA LEU A 172 12.74 -21.73 -3.44
C LEU A 172 13.77 -22.75 -2.95
N LEU A 173 13.37 -23.69 -2.08
CA LEU A 173 14.23 -24.78 -1.65
C LEU A 173 14.62 -25.67 -2.83
N GLU A 174 13.64 -26.10 -3.63
CA GLU A 174 13.83 -26.89 -4.85
C GLU A 174 14.77 -26.17 -5.83
N GLN A 175 14.51 -24.91 -6.13
CA GLN A 175 15.35 -24.09 -7.00
C GLN A 175 16.81 -24.01 -6.51
N LEU A 176 17.05 -23.84 -5.21
CA LEU A 176 18.40 -23.78 -4.66
C LEU A 176 19.11 -25.11 -4.77
N GLN A 177 18.41 -26.22 -4.54
CA GLN A 177 18.96 -27.59 -4.69
C GLN A 177 19.29 -27.88 -6.14
N GLU A 178 18.45 -27.50 -7.10
CA GLU A 178 18.73 -27.62 -8.54
C GLU A 178 19.99 -26.84 -8.96
N PHE A 179 20.26 -25.70 -8.29
CA PHE A 179 21.49 -24.93 -8.51
C PHE A 179 22.72 -25.50 -7.78
N GLY A 180 22.59 -26.67 -7.12
CA GLY A 180 23.69 -27.31 -6.38
C GLY A 180 23.98 -26.68 -5.01
N ILE A 181 23.03 -25.96 -4.41
CA ILE A 181 23.15 -25.41 -3.06
C ILE A 181 22.56 -26.37 -2.06
N ASP A 182 23.41 -26.91 -1.19
CA ASP A 182 22.98 -27.79 -0.09
C ASP A 182 22.46 -26.96 1.08
N ILE A 183 21.13 -26.82 1.15
CA ILE A 183 20.44 -26.05 2.18
C ILE A 183 19.23 -26.83 2.72
N SER A 184 19.09 -26.87 4.05
CA SER A 184 17.94 -27.48 4.69
C SER A 184 16.73 -26.52 4.70
N LYS A 185 15.52 -27.10 4.79
CA LYS A 185 14.27 -26.33 4.97
C LYS A 185 14.31 -25.44 6.22
N GLY A 186 14.91 -25.93 7.31
CA GLY A 186 15.07 -25.17 8.55
C GLY A 186 15.96 -23.95 8.36
N THR A 187 17.12 -24.13 7.76
CA THR A 187 18.06 -23.04 7.46
C THR A 187 17.45 -22.00 6.53
N LEU A 188 16.74 -22.43 5.48
CA LEU A 188 16.03 -21.50 4.60
C LEU A 188 15.00 -20.68 5.37
N ASN A 189 14.23 -21.31 6.27
CA ASN A 189 13.27 -20.59 7.13
C ASN A 189 13.96 -19.59 8.06
N SER A 190 15.09 -19.95 8.68
CA SER A 190 15.87 -19.03 9.53
C SER A 190 16.42 -17.86 8.73
N ILE A 191 16.95 -18.10 7.52
CA ILE A 191 17.40 -17.00 6.64
C ILE A 191 16.26 -16.03 6.32
N LEU A 192 15.03 -16.52 6.13
CA LEU A 192 13.89 -15.66 5.80
C LEU A 192 13.33 -14.87 6.98
N ASN A 193 13.41 -15.41 8.22
CA ASN A 193 12.63 -14.90 9.35
C ASN A 193 13.46 -14.45 10.56
N GLU A 194 14.70 -14.91 10.70
CA GLU A 194 15.52 -14.62 11.90
C GLU A 194 16.57 -13.54 11.63
N ASN A 195 17.01 -12.88 12.70
CA ASN A 195 18.06 -11.85 12.65
C ASN A 195 17.75 -10.71 11.66
N LYS A 196 16.51 -10.23 11.66
CA LYS A 196 16.02 -9.15 10.78
C LYS A 196 15.78 -7.82 11.51
N ASN A 197 16.32 -7.66 12.73
CA ASN A 197 16.05 -6.49 13.57
C ASN A 197 16.40 -5.16 12.90
N ASP A 198 17.49 -5.09 12.14
CA ASP A 198 17.90 -3.86 11.47
C ASP A 198 16.93 -3.49 10.33
N PHE A 199 16.43 -4.48 9.59
CA PHE A 199 15.37 -4.26 8.61
C PHE A 199 14.05 -3.81 9.27
N HIS A 200 13.71 -4.37 10.43
CA HIS A 200 12.53 -3.95 11.20
C HIS A 200 12.66 -2.51 11.66
N LYS A 201 13.82 -2.14 12.24
CA LYS A 201 14.11 -0.75 12.63
C LYS A 201 14.04 0.21 11.45
N GLU A 202 14.63 -0.16 10.30
CA GLU A 202 14.57 0.69 9.10
C GLU A 202 13.14 0.85 8.59
N LYS A 203 12.29 -0.19 8.66
CA LYS A 203 10.85 -0.09 8.39
C LYS A 203 10.18 0.94 9.31
N ASP A 204 10.46 0.90 10.62
CA ASP A 204 9.85 1.83 11.58
C ASP A 204 10.35 3.28 11.34
N GLN A 205 11.61 3.45 10.96
CA GLN A 205 12.17 4.75 10.55
C GLN A 205 11.52 5.30 9.27
N ILE A 206 11.08 4.43 8.33
CA ILE A 206 10.31 4.85 7.15
C ILE A 206 9.00 5.50 7.56
N LEU A 207 8.25 4.91 8.49
CA LEU A 207 7.00 5.50 8.97
C LEU A 207 7.25 6.82 9.67
N ALA A 208 8.18 6.85 10.62
CA ALA A 208 8.50 8.07 11.37
C ALA A 208 8.90 9.23 10.43
N ALA A 209 9.85 8.99 9.51
CA ALA A 209 10.27 10.00 8.54
C ALA A 209 9.12 10.40 7.60
N GLY A 210 8.33 9.43 7.14
CA GLY A 210 7.19 9.71 6.27
C GLY A 210 6.12 10.58 6.92
N LEU A 211 5.79 10.32 8.18
CA LEU A 211 4.80 11.11 8.93
C LEU A 211 5.33 12.49 9.33
N GLU A 212 6.63 12.63 9.58
CA GLU A 212 7.29 13.90 9.93
C GLU A 212 7.20 14.93 8.80
N VAL A 213 7.46 14.52 7.54
CA VAL A 213 7.60 15.47 6.43
C VAL A 213 6.38 15.53 5.48
N SER A 214 5.39 14.67 5.66
CA SER A 214 4.26 14.59 4.72
C SER A 214 3.15 15.55 5.06
N SER A 215 2.59 16.20 4.05
CA SER A 215 1.36 16.99 4.16
C SER A 215 0.10 16.12 4.12
N TYR A 216 0.20 14.93 3.53
CA TYR A 216 -0.86 13.93 3.48
C TYR A 216 -0.32 12.49 3.45
N VAL A 217 -1.14 11.53 3.84
CA VAL A 217 -0.91 10.10 3.65
C VAL A 217 -2.14 9.41 3.07
N ASN A 218 -1.90 8.45 2.19
CA ASN A 218 -2.90 7.53 1.69
C ASN A 218 -2.95 6.30 2.61
N VAL A 219 -4.14 5.90 3.04
CA VAL A 219 -4.33 4.74 3.91
C VAL A 219 -5.36 3.78 3.33
N ASP A 220 -5.16 2.49 3.56
CA ASP A 220 -6.09 1.43 3.18
C ASP A 220 -5.80 0.18 4.02
N ASP A 221 -6.75 -0.71 4.17
CA ASP A 221 -6.55 -1.98 4.85
C ASP A 221 -7.02 -3.19 4.04
N THR A 222 -6.48 -4.37 4.38
CA THR A 222 -6.91 -5.63 3.79
C THR A 222 -6.90 -6.74 4.83
N GLY A 223 -7.77 -7.74 4.67
CA GLY A 223 -7.73 -8.93 5.51
C GLY A 223 -6.36 -9.62 5.42
N ALA A 224 -5.80 -10.00 6.56
CA ALA A 224 -4.53 -10.72 6.69
C ALA A 224 -4.66 -11.81 7.76
N ARG A 225 -5.00 -13.05 7.35
CA ARG A 225 -5.10 -14.16 8.30
C ARG A 225 -3.74 -14.52 8.87
N HIS A 226 -3.70 -14.78 10.17
CA HIS A 226 -2.52 -15.16 10.90
C HIS A 226 -2.86 -16.31 11.87
N MET A 227 -2.09 -17.42 11.83
CA MET A 227 -2.30 -18.60 12.68
C MET A 227 -3.76 -19.08 12.71
N GLY A 228 -4.43 -19.08 11.54
CA GLY A 228 -5.83 -19.47 11.41
C GLY A 228 -6.86 -18.43 11.83
N LYS A 229 -6.47 -17.36 12.51
CA LYS A 229 -7.35 -16.27 12.97
C LYS A 229 -7.44 -15.14 11.94
N ASN A 230 -8.55 -14.44 11.93
CA ASN A 230 -8.70 -13.23 11.12
C ASN A 230 -7.81 -12.11 11.68
N GLY A 231 -7.21 -11.35 10.79
CA GLY A 231 -6.42 -10.17 11.08
C GLY A 231 -6.48 -9.23 9.89
N TYR A 232 -5.83 -8.09 10.01
CA TYR A 232 -5.83 -7.04 9.02
C TYR A 232 -4.42 -6.52 8.82
N CYS A 233 -4.09 -6.10 7.61
CA CYS A 233 -2.86 -5.38 7.30
C CYS A 233 -3.23 -3.99 6.82
N THR A 234 -2.75 -2.98 7.52
CA THR A 234 -2.94 -1.56 7.19
C THR A 234 -1.74 -1.06 6.40
N HIS A 235 -1.99 -0.33 5.33
CA HIS A 235 -1.02 0.43 4.57
C HIS A 235 -1.11 1.91 4.94
N ILE A 236 0.04 2.54 5.18
CA ILE A 236 0.21 3.99 5.34
C ILE A 236 1.32 4.43 4.39
N GLY A 237 1.08 5.47 3.57
CA GLY A 237 2.12 5.94 2.67
C GLY A 237 1.62 7.04 1.72
N ASN A 238 2.54 7.56 0.91
CA ASN A 238 2.26 8.53 -0.15
C ASN A 238 3.14 8.24 -1.38
N GLU A 239 3.48 9.22 -2.18
CA GLU A 239 4.33 9.01 -3.36
C GLU A 239 5.79 8.66 -3.01
N ALA A 240 6.28 8.97 -1.79
CA ALA A 240 7.66 8.74 -1.38
C ALA A 240 7.86 7.44 -0.59
N PHE A 241 6.85 6.96 0.14
CA PHE A 241 6.99 5.77 0.98
C PHE A 241 5.74 4.88 1.01
N SER A 242 5.92 3.65 1.45
CA SER A 242 4.85 2.69 1.74
C SER A 242 5.23 1.89 2.98
N TRP A 243 4.38 1.90 3.97
CA TRP A 243 4.54 1.16 5.20
C TRP A 243 3.36 0.23 5.44
N PHE A 244 3.63 -0.96 5.97
CA PHE A 244 2.63 -2.00 6.21
C PHE A 244 2.80 -2.56 7.61
N GLU A 245 1.67 -2.77 8.31
CA GLU A 245 1.64 -3.48 9.58
C GLU A 245 0.39 -4.33 9.70
N SER A 246 0.57 -5.56 10.12
CA SER A 246 -0.51 -6.53 10.35
C SER A 246 -0.91 -6.58 11.81
N THR A 247 -2.20 -6.41 12.06
CA THR A 247 -2.80 -6.34 13.40
C THR A 247 -4.00 -7.27 13.52
N GLY A 248 -4.47 -7.50 14.74
CA GLY A 248 -5.66 -8.31 15.02
C GLY A 248 -6.99 -7.56 14.79
N SER A 249 -6.94 -6.24 14.68
CA SER A 249 -8.12 -5.38 14.58
C SER A 249 -7.93 -4.29 13.54
N LYS A 250 -9.03 -3.77 12.98
CA LYS A 250 -9.08 -2.58 12.14
C LYS A 250 -9.86 -1.44 12.79
N SER A 251 -9.87 -1.37 14.12
CA SER A 251 -10.51 -0.28 14.85
C SER A 251 -9.73 1.04 14.71
N ARG A 252 -10.38 2.17 15.02
CA ARG A 252 -9.74 3.49 15.04
C ARG A 252 -8.61 3.55 16.07
N ILE A 253 -8.80 2.94 17.25
CA ILE A 253 -7.73 2.82 18.26
C ILE A 253 -6.51 2.14 17.67
N ASN A 254 -6.69 1.03 16.94
CA ASN A 254 -5.59 0.33 16.29
C ASN A 254 -4.88 1.22 15.26
N PHE A 255 -5.63 1.96 14.45
CA PHE A 255 -5.04 2.88 13.47
C PHE A 255 -4.25 4.01 14.14
N LEU A 256 -4.78 4.60 15.21
CA LEU A 256 -4.05 5.59 16.02
C LEU A 256 -2.78 5.01 16.63
N GLN A 257 -2.82 3.76 17.14
CA GLN A 257 -1.63 3.07 17.63
C GLN A 257 -0.54 2.91 16.57
N LEU A 258 -0.94 2.64 15.30
CA LEU A 258 0.02 2.57 14.19
C LEU A 258 0.65 3.93 13.88
N LEU A 259 -0.14 5.01 13.91
CA LEU A 259 0.35 6.37 13.66
C LEU A 259 1.34 6.87 14.71
N ARG A 260 1.38 6.29 15.91
CA ARG A 260 2.40 6.63 16.93
C ARG A 260 3.83 6.30 16.50
N ALA A 261 4.03 5.58 15.39
CA ALA A 261 5.35 5.25 14.85
C ALA A 261 6.32 4.60 15.87
N GLY A 262 5.79 3.75 16.74
CA GLY A 262 6.56 3.01 17.75
C GLY A 262 6.55 3.59 19.16
N HIS A 263 5.98 4.79 19.39
CA HIS A 263 5.74 5.31 20.73
C HIS A 263 4.64 4.52 21.44
N SER A 264 4.71 4.44 22.78
CA SER A 264 3.77 3.65 23.59
C SER A 264 2.92 4.47 24.56
N ASP A 265 3.18 5.76 24.67
CA ASP A 265 2.57 6.68 25.61
C ASP A 265 1.15 7.10 25.23
N TYR A 266 0.42 7.62 26.23
CA TYR A 266 -0.93 8.17 26.14
C TYR A 266 -0.90 9.55 26.80
N SER A 267 -1.22 10.62 26.07
CA SER A 267 -1.09 12.00 26.56
C SER A 267 -2.44 12.68 26.73
N ILE A 268 -2.73 13.21 27.92
CA ILE A 268 -3.87 14.09 28.18
C ILE A 268 -3.44 15.53 27.92
N ASN A 269 -3.50 15.96 26.67
CA ASN A 269 -3.21 17.33 26.26
C ASN A 269 -4.45 18.06 25.69
N VAL A 270 -4.26 19.27 25.19
CA VAL A 270 -5.35 20.09 24.63
C VAL A 270 -6.05 19.40 23.47
N ASP A 271 -5.29 18.70 22.62
CA ASP A 271 -5.80 18.02 21.44
C ASP A 271 -6.62 16.79 21.79
N ALA A 272 -6.17 16.04 22.80
CA ALA A 272 -6.92 14.92 23.36
C ALA A 272 -8.29 15.38 23.87
N ILE A 273 -8.32 16.47 24.65
CA ILE A 273 -9.55 17.05 25.20
C ILE A 273 -10.46 17.58 24.07
N ALA A 274 -9.90 18.28 23.09
CA ALA A 274 -10.65 18.79 21.93
C ALA A 274 -11.33 17.65 21.15
N TYR A 275 -10.60 16.53 20.92
CA TYR A 275 -11.18 15.33 20.30
C TYR A 275 -12.36 14.77 21.10
N MET A 276 -12.21 14.67 22.42
CA MET A 276 -13.25 14.14 23.30
C MET A 276 -14.50 15.01 23.31
N LEU A 277 -14.34 16.35 23.27
CA LEU A 277 -15.44 17.30 23.18
C LEU A 277 -16.21 17.16 21.85
N VAL A 278 -15.51 17.10 20.73
CA VAL A 278 -16.09 16.92 19.39
C VAL A 278 -16.86 15.60 19.30
N ASN A 279 -16.33 14.53 19.91
CA ASN A 279 -16.96 13.21 19.94
C ASN A 279 -17.99 13.04 21.07
N LYS A 280 -18.35 14.14 21.77
CA LYS A 280 -19.43 14.21 22.78
C LYS A 280 -19.21 13.25 23.95
N LEU A 281 -17.97 13.20 24.49
CA LEU A 281 -17.72 12.52 25.75
C LEU A 281 -18.56 13.19 26.85
N PRO A 282 -19.33 12.44 27.67
CA PRO A 282 -20.14 13.03 28.73
C PRO A 282 -19.32 13.82 29.76
N LYS A 283 -19.98 14.79 30.43
CA LYS A 283 -19.32 15.75 31.35
C LYS A 283 -18.53 15.07 32.48
N GLN A 284 -19.09 14.00 33.07
CA GLN A 284 -18.45 13.33 34.23
C GLN A 284 -17.08 12.74 33.83
N PRO A 285 -16.93 11.82 32.86
CA PRO A 285 -15.63 11.32 32.47
C PRO A 285 -14.72 12.41 31.86
N LEU A 286 -15.29 13.38 31.15
CA LEU A 286 -14.52 14.49 30.59
C LEU A 286 -13.87 15.34 31.67
N ASN A 287 -14.59 15.69 32.76
CA ASN A 287 -14.07 16.49 33.88
C ASN A 287 -12.93 15.74 34.61
N ALA A 288 -13.06 14.43 34.79
CA ALA A 288 -11.99 13.60 35.40
C ALA A 288 -10.71 13.65 34.53
N ILE A 289 -10.85 13.59 33.21
CA ILE A 289 -9.71 13.68 32.28
C ILE A 289 -9.12 15.09 32.27
N ILE A 290 -9.96 16.16 32.24
CA ILE A 290 -9.49 17.55 32.25
C ILE A 290 -8.70 17.85 33.54
N ALA A 291 -9.12 17.34 34.69
CA ALA A 291 -8.42 17.52 35.98
C ALA A 291 -7.00 16.93 35.95
N ASN A 292 -6.74 15.99 35.07
CA ASN A 292 -5.43 15.34 34.89
C ASN A 292 -4.71 15.80 33.59
N ARG A 293 -5.03 17.00 33.08
CA ARG A 293 -4.38 17.58 31.91
C ARG A 293 -2.87 17.73 32.12
N GLY A 294 -2.09 17.33 31.13
CA GLY A 294 -0.63 17.32 31.17
C GLY A 294 -0.02 15.98 31.62
N THR A 295 -0.86 15.02 32.03
CA THR A 295 -0.38 13.68 32.40
C THR A 295 -0.07 12.86 31.15
N ILE A 296 1.07 12.18 31.18
CA ILE A 296 1.51 11.22 30.16
C ILE A 296 1.63 9.84 30.82
N PHE A 297 0.93 8.87 30.28
CA PHE A 297 1.01 7.46 30.70
C PHE A 297 1.97 6.74 29.75
N SER A 298 2.95 6.02 30.29
CA SER A 298 4.02 5.39 29.50
C SER A 298 3.54 4.20 28.66
N ASN A 299 2.40 3.61 29.00
CA ASN A 299 1.86 2.43 28.33
C ASN A 299 0.34 2.28 28.53
N GLU A 300 -0.23 1.30 27.80
CA GLU A 300 -1.66 0.99 27.87
C GLU A 300 -2.14 0.59 29.26
N SER A 301 -1.33 -0.16 30.03
CA SER A 301 -1.73 -0.62 31.36
C SER A 301 -1.99 0.56 32.30
N GLN A 302 -1.09 1.53 32.36
CA GLN A 302 -1.27 2.74 33.17
C GLN A 302 -2.49 3.56 32.74
N TRP A 303 -2.74 3.65 31.42
CA TRP A 303 -3.94 4.30 30.91
C TRP A 303 -5.22 3.56 31.33
N GLN A 304 -5.24 2.23 31.29
CA GLN A 304 -6.39 1.43 31.72
C GLN A 304 -6.64 1.55 33.22
N GLU A 305 -5.58 1.56 34.07
CA GLU A 305 -5.68 1.83 35.50
C GLU A 305 -6.33 3.18 35.75
N PHE A 306 -5.87 4.23 35.07
CA PHE A 306 -6.48 5.57 35.16
C PHE A 306 -7.98 5.57 34.82
N LEU A 307 -8.41 4.85 33.79
CA LEU A 307 -9.82 4.73 33.44
C LEU A 307 -10.64 4.05 34.54
N VAL A 308 -10.08 3.02 35.18
CA VAL A 308 -10.71 2.30 36.31
C VAL A 308 -10.81 3.19 37.53
N ASP A 309 -9.74 3.87 37.91
CA ASP A 309 -9.67 4.74 39.10
C ASP A 309 -10.65 5.93 39.00
N ASN A 310 -10.95 6.38 37.81
CA ASN A 310 -11.90 7.47 37.57
C ASN A 310 -13.31 6.98 37.20
N ASP A 311 -13.63 5.71 37.45
CA ASP A 311 -14.94 5.08 37.23
C ASP A 311 -15.46 5.21 35.77
N ILE A 312 -14.55 5.26 34.78
CA ILE A 312 -14.90 5.33 33.38
C ILE A 312 -15.13 3.90 32.85
N LYS A 313 -16.28 3.31 33.15
CA LYS A 313 -16.60 1.89 32.83
C LYS A 313 -17.32 1.69 31.50
N ASN A 314 -18.01 2.72 30.99
CA ASN A 314 -18.76 2.61 29.74
C ASN A 314 -17.81 2.43 28.56
N LYS A 315 -17.98 1.37 27.77
CA LYS A 315 -17.09 1.03 26.63
C LYS A 315 -16.96 2.15 25.59
N ARG A 316 -18.06 2.87 25.30
CA ARG A 316 -18.03 4.00 24.38
C ARG A 316 -17.22 5.17 24.95
N HIS A 317 -17.36 5.45 26.25
CA HIS A 317 -16.59 6.52 26.91
C HIS A 317 -15.10 6.16 26.96
N GLN A 318 -14.76 4.91 27.31
CA GLN A 318 -13.40 4.40 27.25
C GLN A 318 -12.81 4.53 25.84
N GLN A 319 -13.59 4.16 24.82
CA GLN A 319 -13.15 4.27 23.42
C GLN A 319 -12.85 5.74 23.04
N ILE A 320 -13.76 6.67 23.28
CA ILE A 320 -13.58 8.09 22.94
C ILE A 320 -12.39 8.67 23.72
N ALA A 321 -12.26 8.36 25.00
CA ALA A 321 -11.15 8.80 25.84
C ALA A 321 -9.80 8.26 25.32
N THR A 322 -9.74 6.97 24.99
CA THR A 322 -8.53 6.32 24.47
C THR A 322 -8.15 6.87 23.08
N GLU A 323 -9.11 7.04 22.19
CA GLU A 323 -8.87 7.67 20.88
C GLU A 323 -8.32 9.10 21.05
N GLY A 324 -8.86 9.86 22.00
CA GLY A 324 -8.41 11.23 22.28
C GLY A 324 -6.96 11.28 22.79
N VAL A 325 -6.60 10.49 23.79
CA VAL A 325 -5.23 10.50 24.34
C VAL A 325 -4.19 9.94 23.37
N LEU A 326 -4.57 8.97 22.53
CA LEU A 326 -3.72 8.50 21.44
C LEU A 326 -3.48 9.61 20.40
N LEU A 327 -4.52 10.34 20.03
CA LEU A 327 -4.40 11.48 19.12
C LEU A 327 -3.53 12.59 19.73
N GLY A 328 -3.71 12.87 21.02
CA GLY A 328 -2.86 13.80 21.78
C GLY A 328 -1.39 13.41 21.72
N SER A 329 -1.07 12.15 21.98
CA SER A 329 0.28 11.60 21.89
C SER A 329 0.86 11.76 20.46
N ILE A 330 0.11 11.38 19.43
CA ILE A 330 0.52 11.49 18.02
C ILE A 330 0.94 12.92 17.66
N ILE A 331 0.16 13.91 18.08
CA ILE A 331 0.41 15.33 17.80
C ILE A 331 1.63 15.83 18.59
N GLU A 332 1.77 15.42 19.85
CA GLU A 332 2.89 15.79 20.72
C GLU A 332 4.23 15.30 20.16
N TYR A 333 4.25 14.13 19.53
CA TYR A 333 5.43 13.57 18.83
C TYR A 333 5.67 14.14 17.43
N GLY A 334 5.00 15.23 17.05
CA GLY A 334 5.34 16.05 15.89
C GLY A 334 4.57 15.73 14.61
N ILE A 335 3.56 14.86 14.64
CA ILE A 335 2.65 14.74 13.50
C ILE A 335 1.82 16.02 13.39
N SER A 336 1.87 16.64 12.22
CA SER A 336 1.15 17.88 11.96
C SER A 336 -0.36 17.69 12.11
N LYS A 337 -1.01 18.59 12.87
CA LYS A 337 -2.49 18.66 12.93
C LYS A 337 -3.13 18.88 11.56
N ASN A 338 -2.38 19.47 10.63
CA ASN A 338 -2.80 19.73 9.26
C ASN A 338 -2.54 18.56 8.30
N MET A 339 -2.01 17.44 8.81
CA MET A 339 -1.85 16.24 7.99
C MET A 339 -3.21 15.74 7.51
N VAL A 340 -3.31 15.44 6.22
CA VAL A 340 -4.53 14.91 5.62
C VAL A 340 -4.43 13.39 5.48
N ILE A 341 -5.43 12.70 6.02
CA ILE A 341 -5.61 11.26 5.80
C ILE A 341 -6.51 11.08 4.57
N VAL A 342 -5.99 10.47 3.51
CA VAL A 342 -6.75 10.18 2.29
C VAL A 342 -7.13 8.71 2.28
N SER A 343 -8.42 8.39 2.33
CA SER A 343 -8.91 7.01 2.39
C SER A 343 -10.18 6.77 1.57
N ASP A 344 -10.71 5.56 1.65
CA ASP A 344 -12.11 5.28 1.39
C ASP A 344 -13.01 5.77 2.54
N ASP A 345 -14.32 5.51 2.46
CA ASP A 345 -15.32 5.89 3.50
C ASP A 345 -15.30 4.93 4.71
N ALA A 346 -14.15 4.39 5.09
CA ALA A 346 -14.01 3.51 6.24
C ALA A 346 -13.78 4.33 7.51
N GLY A 347 -14.72 4.26 8.46
CA GLY A 347 -14.79 5.15 9.63
C GLY A 347 -13.59 5.13 10.57
N GLN A 348 -12.73 4.08 10.54
CA GLN A 348 -11.50 4.05 11.35
C GLN A 348 -10.47 5.08 10.92
N PHE A 349 -10.48 5.53 9.66
CA PHE A 349 -9.52 6.48 9.12
C PHE A 349 -9.94 7.95 9.27
N ASN A 350 -11.17 8.20 9.70
CA ASN A 350 -11.68 9.56 9.90
C ASN A 350 -11.10 10.16 11.19
N ILE A 351 -9.88 10.67 11.10
CA ILE A 351 -9.11 11.37 12.13
C ILE A 351 -8.32 12.51 11.47
N LEU A 352 -7.90 13.50 12.25
CA LEU A 352 -7.24 14.72 11.76
C LEU A 352 -8.07 15.38 10.64
N SER A 353 -7.43 15.90 9.60
CA SER A 353 -8.11 16.31 8.38
C SER A 353 -8.30 15.09 7.48
N HIS A 354 -9.55 14.74 7.16
CA HIS A 354 -9.86 13.54 6.38
C HIS A 354 -10.36 13.90 4.99
N ALA A 355 -9.81 13.28 3.96
CA ALA A 355 -10.21 13.42 2.57
C ALA A 355 -10.67 12.09 1.99
N LEU A 356 -11.80 12.08 1.29
CA LEU A 356 -12.38 10.90 0.68
C LEU A 356 -11.98 10.74 -0.79
N CYS A 357 -11.79 9.48 -1.16
CA CYS A 357 -11.48 9.09 -2.52
C CYS A 357 -12.69 9.23 -3.45
N TRP A 358 -12.62 10.11 -4.45
CA TRP A 358 -13.66 10.30 -5.46
C TRP A 358 -13.99 9.04 -6.25
N VAL A 359 -13.01 8.18 -6.49
CA VAL A 359 -13.23 6.91 -7.20
C VAL A 359 -14.12 5.97 -6.37
N HIS A 360 -13.96 5.96 -5.04
CA HIS A 360 -14.84 5.19 -4.16
C HIS A 360 -16.25 5.79 -4.08
N ALA A 361 -16.37 7.11 -4.02
CA ALA A 361 -17.66 7.79 -4.06
C ALA A 361 -18.44 7.48 -5.36
N GLU A 362 -17.78 7.53 -6.53
CA GLU A 362 -18.42 7.16 -7.81
C GLU A 362 -18.79 5.68 -7.87
N ARG A 363 -17.98 4.79 -7.31
CA ARG A 363 -18.29 3.35 -7.26
C ARG A 363 -19.60 3.03 -6.51
N LEU A 364 -20.02 3.85 -5.55
CA LEU A 364 -21.32 3.68 -4.90
C LEU A 364 -22.45 3.84 -5.92
N ILE A 365 -22.35 4.81 -6.81
CA ILE A 365 -23.33 5.06 -7.87
C ILE A 365 -23.22 4.01 -8.98
N GLN A 366 -22.00 3.67 -9.40
CA GLN A 366 -21.73 2.68 -10.45
C GLN A 366 -22.35 1.29 -10.15
N LYS A 367 -22.46 0.93 -8.87
CA LYS A 367 -23.03 -0.35 -8.43
C LYS A 367 -24.55 -0.40 -8.53
N ILE A 368 -25.22 0.74 -8.66
CA ILE A 368 -26.69 0.81 -8.72
C ILE A 368 -27.17 0.20 -10.03
N ILE A 369 -28.14 -0.70 -9.94
CA ILE A 369 -28.79 -1.33 -11.08
C ILE A 369 -30.05 -0.54 -11.38
N PRO A 370 -30.14 0.15 -12.53
CA PRO A 370 -31.34 0.89 -12.89
C PRO A 370 -32.48 -0.07 -13.29
N PHE A 371 -33.67 0.18 -12.79
CA PHE A 371 -34.83 -0.66 -13.00
C PHE A 371 -35.76 -0.17 -14.13
N SER A 372 -35.52 1.00 -14.67
CA SER A 372 -36.25 1.59 -15.79
C SER A 372 -35.32 2.36 -16.70
N ASP A 373 -35.75 2.66 -17.93
CA ASP A 373 -34.97 3.45 -18.87
C ASP A 373 -34.77 4.90 -18.36
N LYS A 374 -35.77 5.46 -17.65
CA LYS A 374 -35.63 6.75 -16.99
C LYS A 374 -34.54 6.73 -15.90
N ALA A 375 -34.58 5.72 -15.01
CA ALA A 375 -33.57 5.55 -13.97
C ALA A 375 -32.16 5.29 -14.55
N ARG A 376 -32.08 4.62 -15.70
CA ARG A 376 -30.81 4.41 -16.42
C ARG A 376 -30.25 5.73 -16.95
N LYS A 377 -31.10 6.55 -17.58
CA LYS A 377 -30.73 7.87 -18.08
C LYS A 377 -30.28 8.80 -16.97
N ASP A 378 -31.02 8.81 -15.84
CA ASP A 378 -30.63 9.58 -14.66
C ASP A 378 -29.26 9.14 -14.14
N LEU A 379 -29.03 7.83 -14.00
CA LEU A 379 -27.77 7.27 -13.54
C LEU A 379 -26.59 7.66 -14.45
N GLU A 380 -26.75 7.55 -15.77
CA GLU A 380 -25.74 7.95 -16.75
C GLU A 380 -25.46 9.45 -16.68
N THR A 381 -26.50 10.28 -16.62
CA THR A 381 -26.39 11.75 -16.50
C THR A 381 -25.65 12.15 -15.24
N ILE A 382 -26.01 11.60 -14.09
CA ILE A 382 -25.33 11.91 -12.81
C ILE A 382 -23.86 11.46 -12.86
N ARG A 383 -23.56 10.30 -13.41
CA ARG A 383 -22.17 9.84 -13.54
C ARG A 383 -21.35 10.75 -14.45
N ASP A 384 -21.89 11.19 -15.56
CA ASP A 384 -21.22 12.13 -16.47
C ASP A 384 -20.96 13.48 -15.78
N GLN A 385 -21.92 13.98 -15.00
CA GLN A 385 -21.76 15.21 -14.21
C GLN A 385 -20.67 15.05 -13.12
N ILE A 386 -20.62 13.91 -12.43
CA ILE A 386 -19.58 13.62 -11.43
C ILE A 386 -18.20 13.59 -12.10
N TRP A 387 -18.10 13.00 -13.28
CA TRP A 387 -16.83 12.96 -14.02
C TRP A 387 -16.42 14.34 -14.53
N HIS A 388 -17.38 15.16 -14.92
CA HIS A 388 -17.12 16.55 -15.28
C HIS A 388 -16.59 17.34 -14.08
N LEU A 389 -17.25 17.22 -12.91
CA LEU A 389 -16.79 17.83 -11.66
C LEU A 389 -15.37 17.34 -11.29
N TYR A 390 -15.13 16.05 -11.35
CA TYR A 390 -13.81 15.48 -11.06
C TYR A 390 -12.71 16.03 -11.98
N LYS A 391 -13.00 16.19 -13.26
CA LYS A 391 -12.08 16.82 -14.21
C LYS A 391 -11.79 18.27 -13.83
N ASN A 392 -12.81 19.04 -13.51
CA ASN A 392 -12.65 20.42 -13.07
C ASN A 392 -11.85 20.53 -11.75
N LEU A 393 -12.05 19.61 -10.80
CA LEU A 393 -11.23 19.54 -9.60
C LEU A 393 -9.74 19.25 -9.91
N LYS A 394 -9.45 18.42 -10.90
CA LYS A 394 -8.06 18.20 -11.37
C LYS A 394 -7.44 19.45 -11.99
N GLU A 395 -8.22 20.20 -12.77
CA GLU A 395 -7.79 21.47 -13.38
C GLU A 395 -7.57 22.54 -12.29
N TYR A 396 -8.49 22.64 -11.34
CA TYR A 396 -8.37 23.54 -10.18
C TYR A 396 -7.07 23.33 -9.40
N LYS A 397 -6.64 22.10 -9.18
CA LYS A 397 -5.37 21.80 -8.50
C LYS A 397 -4.15 22.43 -9.17
N GLN A 398 -4.18 22.69 -10.46
CA GLN A 398 -3.06 23.27 -11.21
C GLN A 398 -3.01 24.79 -11.06
N SER A 399 -4.16 25.43 -10.85
CA SER A 399 -4.30 26.89 -10.73
C SER A 399 -5.46 27.24 -9.80
N PRO A 400 -5.30 27.09 -8.47
CA PRO A 400 -6.35 27.37 -7.51
C PRO A 400 -6.72 28.85 -7.50
N ASN A 401 -8.04 29.15 -7.46
CA ASN A 401 -8.56 30.50 -7.29
C ASN A 401 -9.97 30.50 -6.64
N ASP A 402 -10.34 31.59 -5.99
CA ASP A 402 -11.59 31.68 -5.23
C ASP A 402 -12.86 31.60 -6.08
N ASN A 403 -12.82 32.08 -7.32
CA ASN A 403 -13.96 32.02 -8.22
C ASN A 403 -14.28 30.58 -8.62
N ASP A 404 -13.27 29.82 -9.02
CA ASP A 404 -13.42 28.42 -9.34
C ASP A 404 -13.78 27.59 -8.11
N LYS A 405 -13.23 27.91 -6.93
CA LYS A 405 -13.62 27.27 -5.66
C LYS A 405 -15.12 27.36 -5.42
N LYS A 406 -15.68 28.57 -5.48
CA LYS A 406 -17.12 28.80 -5.31
C LYS A 406 -17.94 28.11 -6.40
N ARG A 407 -17.50 28.19 -7.65
CA ARG A 407 -18.15 27.53 -8.79
C ARG A 407 -18.23 26.01 -8.60
N LEU A 408 -17.14 25.38 -8.15
CA LEU A 408 -17.06 23.94 -7.94
C LEU A 408 -17.89 23.48 -6.74
N GLN A 409 -17.97 24.27 -5.68
CA GLN A 409 -18.88 24.03 -4.55
C GLN A 409 -20.35 24.06 -4.99
N ASN A 410 -20.74 25.05 -5.80
CA ASN A 410 -22.08 25.14 -6.35
C ASN A 410 -22.40 23.98 -7.31
N LEU A 411 -21.45 23.61 -8.16
CA LEU A 411 -21.60 22.46 -9.07
C LEU A 411 -21.79 21.16 -8.29
N PHE A 412 -21.04 20.96 -7.20
CA PHE A 412 -21.24 19.83 -6.30
C PHE A 412 -22.67 19.81 -5.75
N ASP A 413 -23.15 20.94 -5.21
CA ASP A 413 -24.50 21.04 -4.64
C ASP A 413 -25.58 20.76 -5.69
N GLN A 414 -25.44 21.26 -6.92
CA GLN A 414 -26.36 20.99 -8.01
C GLN A 414 -26.45 19.49 -8.33
N ILE A 415 -25.32 18.80 -8.41
CA ILE A 415 -25.29 17.37 -8.72
C ILE A 415 -25.91 16.54 -7.59
N PHE A 416 -25.47 16.76 -6.35
CA PHE A 416 -25.80 15.88 -5.24
C PHE A 416 -27.12 16.19 -4.54
N ASN A 417 -27.75 17.36 -4.82
CA ASN A 417 -29.12 17.67 -4.41
C ASN A 417 -30.15 17.36 -5.50
N THR A 418 -29.73 16.82 -6.66
CA THR A 418 -30.65 16.43 -7.74
C THR A 418 -31.58 15.29 -7.28
N LYS A 419 -32.87 15.45 -7.55
CA LYS A 419 -33.87 14.37 -7.36
C LYS A 419 -34.03 13.59 -8.66
N THR A 420 -33.90 12.28 -8.58
CA THR A 420 -33.97 11.34 -9.70
C THR A 420 -35.17 10.41 -9.58
N HIS A 421 -35.48 9.67 -10.63
CA HIS A 421 -36.53 8.65 -10.62
C HIS A 421 -36.12 7.35 -9.85
N SER A 422 -34.91 7.27 -9.35
CA SER A 422 -34.38 6.11 -8.62
C SER A 422 -34.17 6.45 -7.14
N ALA A 423 -34.93 5.82 -6.25
CA ALA A 423 -34.76 6.00 -4.80
C ALA A 423 -33.36 5.59 -4.35
N MET A 424 -32.80 4.50 -4.90
CA MET A 424 -31.42 4.05 -4.58
C MET A 424 -30.38 5.08 -5.00
N LEU A 425 -30.56 5.72 -6.16
CA LEU A 425 -29.65 6.79 -6.61
C LEU A 425 -29.78 8.01 -5.71
N ASN A 426 -30.99 8.41 -5.31
CA ASN A 426 -31.20 9.53 -4.40
C ASN A 426 -30.56 9.28 -3.03
N GLU A 427 -30.63 8.07 -2.47
CA GLU A 427 -29.93 7.74 -1.22
C GLU A 427 -28.41 7.76 -1.37
N ALA A 428 -27.87 7.29 -2.48
CA ALA A 428 -26.44 7.36 -2.76
C ALA A 428 -25.98 8.83 -2.89
N LEU A 429 -26.72 9.66 -3.60
CA LEU A 429 -26.45 11.10 -3.71
C LEU A 429 -26.47 11.80 -2.35
N LYS A 430 -27.47 11.52 -1.51
CA LYS A 430 -27.58 12.05 -0.15
C LYS A 430 -26.39 11.65 0.71
N ARG A 431 -25.94 10.38 0.64
CA ARG A 431 -24.77 9.91 1.35
C ARG A 431 -23.49 10.64 0.91
N ILE A 432 -23.30 10.80 -0.41
CA ILE A 432 -22.14 11.53 -0.95
C ILE A 432 -22.22 13.01 -0.58
N ASN A 433 -23.40 13.61 -0.60
CA ASN A 433 -23.60 15.00 -0.16
C ASN A 433 -23.25 15.20 1.33
N GLY A 434 -23.53 14.20 2.17
CA GLY A 434 -23.13 14.22 3.59
C GLY A 434 -21.62 14.29 3.80
N ASN A 435 -20.84 13.83 2.83
CA ASN A 435 -19.37 13.81 2.86
C ASN A 435 -18.75 14.99 2.05
N LYS A 436 -19.52 16.07 1.80
CA LYS A 436 -19.10 17.21 0.97
C LYS A 436 -17.77 17.82 1.42
N SER A 437 -17.60 18.05 2.72
CA SER A 437 -16.38 18.65 3.28
C SER A 437 -15.13 17.82 2.99
N GLU A 438 -15.23 16.50 3.10
CA GLU A 438 -14.12 15.56 2.89
C GLU A 438 -13.81 15.36 1.40
N LEU A 439 -14.85 15.32 0.54
CA LEU A 439 -14.69 15.22 -0.91
C LEU A 439 -14.17 16.51 -1.55
N LEU A 440 -14.52 17.66 -1.01
CA LEU A 440 -14.09 18.98 -1.48
C LEU A 440 -12.89 19.55 -0.71
N LEU A 441 -12.28 18.80 0.21
CA LEU A 441 -11.11 19.27 0.95
C LEU A 441 -9.96 19.71 0.02
N VAL A 442 -9.89 19.16 -1.17
CA VAL A 442 -8.94 19.57 -2.23
C VAL A 442 -9.05 21.04 -2.62
N LEU A 443 -10.21 21.69 -2.41
CA LEU A 443 -10.39 23.11 -2.68
C LEU A 443 -9.65 24.01 -1.68
N ASP A 444 -9.41 23.50 -0.46
CA ASP A 444 -8.62 24.14 0.57
C ASP A 444 -7.16 23.62 0.60
N ARG A 445 -6.96 22.40 0.13
CA ARG A 445 -5.69 21.68 0.11
C ARG A 445 -5.42 21.12 -1.30
N PRO A 446 -5.02 21.97 -2.26
CA PRO A 446 -4.76 21.54 -3.64
C PRO A 446 -3.60 20.53 -3.77
N ASP A 447 -2.76 20.41 -2.75
CA ASP A 447 -1.65 19.45 -2.67
C ASP A 447 -2.12 17.98 -2.58
N ILE A 448 -3.30 17.70 -1.98
CA ILE A 448 -3.78 16.34 -1.77
C ILE A 448 -4.31 15.67 -3.05
N PRO A 449 -4.19 14.34 -3.18
CA PRO A 449 -4.78 13.61 -4.30
C PRO A 449 -6.30 13.49 -4.19
N LEU A 450 -6.99 13.44 -5.34
CA LEU A 450 -8.44 13.20 -5.42
C LEU A 450 -8.82 11.72 -5.26
N HIS A 451 -7.86 10.82 -5.20
CA HIS A 451 -8.07 9.37 -5.17
C HIS A 451 -7.06 8.67 -4.27
N ASN A 452 -7.40 7.46 -3.84
CA ASN A 452 -6.58 6.61 -2.97
C ASN A 452 -5.81 5.52 -3.74
N ASN A 453 -5.52 5.73 -5.03
CA ASN A 453 -4.89 4.71 -5.89
C ASN A 453 -3.50 4.29 -5.40
N SER A 454 -2.76 5.17 -4.74
CA SER A 454 -1.43 4.85 -4.19
C SER A 454 -1.55 3.72 -3.16
N ALA A 455 -2.48 3.83 -2.21
CA ALA A 455 -2.74 2.78 -1.22
C ALA A 455 -3.35 1.52 -1.84
N GLU A 456 -4.34 1.65 -2.75
CA GLU A 456 -4.94 0.49 -3.44
C GLU A 456 -3.88 -0.35 -4.18
N ASN A 457 -2.98 0.29 -4.92
CA ASN A 457 -1.91 -0.40 -5.65
C ASN A 457 -0.89 -1.04 -4.70
N ALA A 458 -0.61 -0.40 -3.57
CA ALA A 458 0.26 -0.95 -2.54
C ALA A 458 -0.38 -2.21 -1.90
N ILE A 459 -1.65 -2.14 -1.52
CA ILE A 459 -2.43 -3.26 -0.96
C ILE A 459 -2.56 -4.42 -1.96
N ARG A 460 -2.76 -4.16 -3.26
CA ARG A 460 -2.84 -5.23 -4.29
C ARG A 460 -1.61 -6.13 -4.30
N ASP A 461 -0.42 -5.61 -4.10
CA ASP A 461 0.80 -6.41 -4.05
C ASP A 461 0.86 -7.26 -2.77
N TYR A 462 0.41 -6.73 -1.64
CA TYR A 462 0.25 -7.49 -0.40
C TYR A 462 -0.74 -8.64 -0.58
N VAL A 463 -1.89 -8.37 -1.21
CA VAL A 463 -2.92 -9.37 -1.53
C VAL A 463 -2.37 -10.44 -2.49
N LYS A 464 -1.56 -10.07 -3.50
CA LYS A 464 -0.91 -11.05 -4.39
C LYS A 464 -0.03 -12.01 -3.59
N LYS A 465 0.84 -11.49 -2.69
CA LYS A 465 1.69 -12.34 -1.84
C LYS A 465 0.84 -13.25 -0.95
N ARG A 466 -0.26 -12.74 -0.37
CA ARG A 466 -1.20 -13.55 0.42
C ARG A 466 -1.85 -14.66 -0.41
N LYS A 467 -2.24 -14.40 -1.66
CA LYS A 467 -2.83 -15.41 -2.55
C LYS A 467 -1.82 -16.50 -2.94
N ILE A 468 -0.55 -16.16 -3.06
CA ILE A 468 0.53 -17.11 -3.41
C ILE A 468 0.92 -17.97 -2.21
N SER A 469 1.18 -17.35 -1.06
CA SER A 469 1.77 -18.03 0.11
C SER A 469 0.82 -18.26 1.29
N GLY A 470 -0.48 -17.92 1.12
CA GLY A 470 -1.50 -18.10 2.16
C GLY A 470 -1.31 -17.19 3.37
N SER A 471 -1.86 -17.63 4.53
CA SER A 471 -1.72 -16.95 5.81
C SER A 471 -0.32 -17.08 6.40
N THR A 472 0.05 -16.17 7.29
CA THR A 472 1.26 -16.30 8.10
C THR A 472 1.06 -17.29 9.24
N ARG A 473 2.10 -18.08 9.58
CA ARG A 473 2.05 -19.16 10.58
C ARG A 473 2.88 -18.87 11.83
N SER A 474 3.68 -17.78 11.83
CA SER A 474 4.48 -17.33 12.96
C SER A 474 4.52 -15.81 13.03
N ASP A 475 4.75 -15.24 14.22
CA ASP A 475 4.87 -13.81 14.42
C ASP A 475 6.08 -13.23 13.68
N SER A 476 7.22 -13.93 13.71
CA SER A 476 8.42 -13.54 12.95
C SER A 476 8.13 -13.50 11.44
N GLY A 477 7.46 -14.52 10.90
CA GLY A 477 7.06 -14.54 9.48
C GLY A 477 6.08 -13.45 9.10
N ARG A 478 5.14 -13.09 9.99
CA ARG A 478 4.22 -11.97 9.82
C ARG A 478 4.99 -10.65 9.79
N LYS A 479 5.84 -10.40 10.80
CA LYS A 479 6.67 -9.21 10.91
C LYS A 479 7.60 -9.05 9.71
N CYS A 480 8.25 -10.13 9.24
CA CYS A 480 9.09 -10.11 8.05
C CYS A 480 8.29 -9.81 6.77
N ARG A 481 7.09 -10.38 6.61
CA ARG A 481 6.21 -10.06 5.47
C ARG A 481 5.92 -8.57 5.39
N ASP A 482 5.52 -7.94 6.49
CA ASP A 482 5.20 -6.53 6.56
C ASP A 482 6.44 -5.67 6.33
N THR A 483 7.55 -6.01 6.98
CA THR A 483 8.83 -5.31 6.85
C THR A 483 9.33 -5.29 5.41
N PHE A 484 9.51 -6.47 4.79
CA PHE A 484 10.05 -6.52 3.45
C PHE A 484 9.08 -6.01 2.38
N THR A 485 7.76 -6.04 2.65
CA THR A 485 6.78 -5.37 1.78
C THR A 485 6.94 -3.86 1.84
N SER A 486 7.12 -3.29 3.03
CA SER A 486 7.38 -1.86 3.24
C SER A 486 8.67 -1.42 2.55
N LEU A 487 9.77 -2.12 2.82
CA LEU A 487 11.09 -1.79 2.28
C LEU A 487 11.11 -1.83 0.75
N LYS A 488 10.64 -2.92 0.13
CA LYS A 488 10.67 -3.05 -1.34
C LYS A 488 9.79 -2.02 -2.05
N LYS A 489 8.64 -1.67 -1.44
CA LYS A 489 7.73 -0.67 -2.01
C LYS A 489 8.31 0.73 -1.88
N THR A 490 8.92 1.04 -0.75
CA THR A 490 9.59 2.31 -0.52
C THR A 490 10.81 2.45 -1.45
N CYS A 491 11.64 1.41 -1.56
CA CYS A 491 12.73 1.40 -2.55
C CYS A 491 12.25 1.75 -3.96
N ARG A 492 11.13 1.12 -4.40
CA ARG A 492 10.57 1.38 -5.73
C ARG A 492 10.11 2.84 -5.90
N LYS A 493 9.50 3.44 -4.88
CA LYS A 493 9.05 4.84 -4.91
C LYS A 493 10.21 5.82 -4.95
N LEU A 494 11.29 5.50 -4.25
CA LEU A 494 12.52 6.28 -4.20
C LEU A 494 13.47 6.02 -5.39
N GLY A 495 13.09 5.17 -6.35
CA GLY A 495 13.96 4.80 -7.48
C GLY A 495 15.17 3.95 -7.10
N VAL A 496 15.19 3.37 -5.90
CA VAL A 496 16.27 2.51 -5.40
C VAL A 496 16.04 1.06 -5.84
N SER A 497 17.08 0.41 -6.36
CA SER A 497 17.02 -1.01 -6.65
C SER A 497 16.91 -1.82 -5.36
N PHE A 498 15.84 -2.60 -5.20
CA PHE A 498 15.65 -3.44 -4.02
C PHE A 498 16.74 -4.51 -3.89
N TRP A 499 17.27 -5.01 -5.01
CA TRP A 499 18.42 -5.92 -5.02
C TRP A 499 19.68 -5.25 -4.43
N GLN A 500 20.03 -4.06 -4.92
CA GLN A 500 21.17 -3.30 -4.43
C GLN A 500 21.00 -2.91 -2.96
N TYR A 501 19.78 -2.53 -2.56
CA TYR A 501 19.44 -2.26 -1.17
C TYR A 501 19.69 -3.47 -0.26
N LEU A 502 19.18 -4.66 -0.62
CA LEU A 502 19.40 -5.88 0.15
C LEU A 502 20.89 -6.22 0.26
N HIS A 503 21.61 -6.16 -0.87
CA HIS A 503 23.03 -6.45 -0.90
C HIS A 503 23.82 -5.48 -0.02
N ASP A 504 23.52 -4.20 -0.10
CA ASP A 504 24.14 -3.16 0.72
C ASP A 504 23.97 -3.42 2.22
N ARG A 505 22.74 -3.71 2.66
CA ARG A 505 22.43 -3.95 4.08
C ARG A 505 23.01 -5.26 4.59
N ILE A 506 22.99 -6.33 3.79
CA ILE A 506 23.47 -7.67 4.20
C ILE A 506 25.00 -7.72 4.22
N CYS A 507 25.66 -7.05 3.28
CA CYS A 507 27.12 -6.96 3.20
C CYS A 507 27.71 -5.84 4.06
N GLY A 508 26.89 -4.94 4.63
CA GLY A 508 27.35 -3.81 5.43
C GLY A 508 28.13 -2.76 4.63
N LEU A 509 27.79 -2.57 3.34
CA LEU A 509 28.54 -1.68 2.44
C LEU A 509 28.28 -0.19 2.70
N ASN A 510 27.11 0.15 3.23
CA ASN A 510 26.65 1.52 3.52
C ASN A 510 26.75 2.49 2.32
N LYS A 511 26.59 1.98 1.10
CA LYS A 511 26.56 2.76 -0.15
C LYS A 511 25.19 3.31 -0.49
N VAL A 512 24.12 2.61 -0.05
CA VAL A 512 22.74 3.06 -0.20
C VAL A 512 22.35 3.84 1.05
N PRO A 513 21.98 5.13 0.94
CA PRO A 513 21.55 5.93 2.07
C PRO A 513 20.37 5.27 2.81
N LYS A 514 20.10 5.67 4.05
CA LYS A 514 18.91 5.21 4.76
C LYS A 514 17.66 5.65 4.00
N LEU A 515 16.68 4.76 3.88
CA LEU A 515 15.43 5.07 3.17
C LEU A 515 14.69 6.24 3.84
N SER A 516 14.78 6.39 5.17
CA SER A 516 14.25 7.53 5.91
C SER A 516 14.82 8.88 5.43
N ASP A 517 16.11 8.93 5.14
CA ASP A 517 16.78 10.17 4.71
C ASP A 517 16.39 10.52 3.26
N LEU A 518 16.29 9.50 2.41
CA LEU A 518 15.81 9.66 1.03
C LEU A 518 14.35 10.14 0.98
N ILE A 519 13.49 9.67 1.91
CA ILE A 519 12.09 10.13 2.03
C ILE A 519 12.07 11.63 2.36
N ARG A 520 12.83 12.05 3.38
CA ARG A 520 12.93 13.47 3.75
C ARG A 520 13.42 14.32 2.58
N GLN A 521 14.48 13.88 1.93
CA GLN A 521 15.05 14.58 0.79
C GLN A 521 14.04 14.71 -0.37
N GLN A 522 13.35 13.63 -0.73
CA GLN A 522 12.40 13.64 -1.84
C GLN A 522 11.20 14.55 -1.57
N ILE A 523 10.62 14.49 -0.36
CA ILE A 523 9.43 15.29 -0.03
C ILE A 523 9.81 16.77 0.09
N LEU A 524 10.90 17.10 0.78
CA LEU A 524 11.35 18.49 0.92
C LEU A 524 11.81 19.12 -0.40
N SER A 525 12.27 18.33 -1.37
CA SER A 525 12.63 18.83 -2.71
C SER A 525 11.42 19.08 -3.62
N THR A 526 10.25 18.56 -3.28
CA THR A 526 9.01 18.70 -4.06
C THR A 526 8.01 19.67 -3.42
N ALA A 527 8.24 20.10 -2.19
CA ALA A 527 7.48 21.11 -1.48
C ALA A 527 7.96 22.51 -1.81
#